data_07a01f9633a7e987c97bdd999fdc3fbe
#
_entry.id   07a01f9633a7e987c97bdd999fdc3fbe
#
_cell.length_a   1.000
_cell.length_b   1.000
_cell.length_c   1.000
_cell.angle_alpha   90.00
_cell.angle_beta   90.00
_cell.angle_gamma   90.00
#
_symmetry.space_group_name_H-M   'P 1'
#
loop_
_entity.id
_entity.type
_entity.pdbx_description
1 polymer ?
#
loop_
_entity_poly.entity_id
_entity_poly.type
_entity_poly.pdbx_seq_one_letter_code
_entity_poly.pdbx_strand_id
1 'polypeptide(L)'
;MINKGQNITALEKISPDPDSSFHIMVNPKLNDFFFWHFHPEIELVFIEGADGTRHVGDHISRYTGNDLVLIGSYIPHLNFDYGIKKEYEKTVLHIQEDFLAEVLIRTPEFKSVANLFDKAAHGIAFGDATKKKLRNRIKDLHERQGFRRFLEVLDILQLLSTSTDVQLLHEQPYQNSFHRKEKERLGRIYDLIHTHYTEEINIQQAASIANLSPEAFCRYFKRMTRLTFVEFLNRYRISQSKRLLRLDKSISEVCFECGFESLSYFNRTFKKFSGEAPSAFKKRFAING
;
A
#
# COMPACT_ATOMS: atom_id res chain seq x y z
N MET A 1 -1.23 -2.05 -29.01
CA MET A 1 -1.90 -0.89 -28.39
C MET A 1 -2.01 -1.19 -26.92
N ILE A 2 -1.16 -0.58 -26.09
CA ILE A 2 -1.14 -0.77 -24.65
C ILE A 2 -2.32 0.01 -24.08
N ASN A 3 -3.30 -0.71 -23.55
CA ASN A 3 -4.45 -0.13 -22.87
C ASN A 3 -3.93 0.72 -21.70
N LYS A 4 -4.09 2.04 -21.77
CA LYS A 4 -3.82 2.97 -20.66
C LYS A 4 -4.83 2.70 -19.55
N GLY A 5 -4.58 1.65 -18.73
CA GLY A 5 -5.28 1.43 -17.48
C GLY A 5 -5.02 2.63 -16.57
N GLN A 6 -6.07 3.35 -16.23
CA GLN A 6 -6.00 4.49 -15.32
C GLN A 6 -5.50 4.01 -13.95
N ASN A 7 -4.35 4.48 -13.53
CA ASN A 7 -3.75 4.22 -12.22
C ASN A 7 -4.63 4.85 -11.12
N ILE A 8 -5.05 4.04 -10.18
CA ILE A 8 -5.89 4.43 -9.05
C ILE A 8 -5.04 4.40 -7.81
N THR A 9 -4.88 5.55 -7.18
CA THR A 9 -4.11 5.68 -5.95
C THR A 9 -5.07 5.73 -4.76
N ALA A 10 -4.93 4.81 -3.81
CA ALA A 10 -5.72 4.74 -2.59
C ALA A 10 -4.86 5.02 -1.35
N LEU A 11 -5.39 5.69 -0.32
CA LEU A 11 -4.74 5.71 1.00
C LEU A 11 -4.96 4.33 1.65
N GLU A 12 -3.89 3.66 1.98
CA GLU A 12 -3.94 2.46 2.80
C GLU A 12 -3.85 2.85 4.28
N LYS A 13 -4.72 2.29 5.11
CA LYS A 13 -4.64 2.47 6.56
C LYS A 13 -3.81 1.34 7.14
N ILE A 14 -2.62 1.66 7.56
CA ILE A 14 -1.72 0.75 8.25
C ILE A 14 -1.93 0.93 9.76
N SER A 15 -2.08 -0.16 10.48
CA SER A 15 -2.08 -0.16 11.94
C SER A 15 -0.91 -1.00 12.42
N PRO A 16 -0.14 -0.54 13.40
CA PRO A 16 0.92 -1.35 13.99
C PRO A 16 0.38 -2.69 14.50
N ASP A 17 1.23 -3.70 14.53
CA ASP A 17 0.92 -4.97 15.20
C ASP A 17 0.67 -4.71 16.70
N PRO A 18 -0.15 -5.54 17.37
CA PRO A 18 -0.35 -5.40 18.83
C PRO A 18 0.99 -5.32 19.56
N ASP A 19 1.11 -4.34 20.46
CA ASP A 19 2.33 -4.09 21.26
C ASP A 19 3.62 -3.87 20.44
N SER A 20 3.48 -3.30 19.23
CA SER A 20 4.59 -3.04 18.31
C SER A 20 4.53 -1.63 17.75
N SER A 21 5.69 -1.04 17.47
CA SER A 21 5.84 0.21 16.71
C SER A 21 5.85 -0.04 15.18
N PHE A 22 5.68 -1.29 14.77
CA PHE A 22 5.80 -1.74 13.38
C PHE A 22 4.59 -2.55 12.97
N HIS A 23 4.33 -2.58 11.66
CA HIS A 23 3.45 -3.57 11.05
C HIS A 23 4.25 -4.41 10.07
N ILE A 24 4.20 -5.74 10.21
CA ILE A 24 4.94 -6.67 9.37
C ILE A 24 3.97 -7.59 8.66
N MET A 25 4.04 -7.60 7.33
CA MET A 25 3.29 -8.54 6.50
C MET A 25 4.25 -9.54 5.86
N VAL A 26 3.92 -10.83 5.98
CA VAL A 26 4.66 -11.92 5.32
C VAL A 26 3.75 -12.60 4.33
N ASN A 27 4.19 -12.67 3.08
CA ASN A 27 3.46 -13.30 1.98
C ASN A 27 1.98 -12.86 1.90
N PRO A 28 1.67 -11.57 1.87
CA PRO A 28 0.29 -11.07 1.96
C PRO A 28 -0.58 -11.47 0.76
N LYS A 29 -0.02 -12.14 -0.27
CA LYS A 29 -0.71 -12.65 -1.47
C LYS A 29 -1.57 -11.57 -2.16
N LEU A 30 -0.98 -10.40 -2.36
CA LEU A 30 -1.63 -9.24 -2.98
C LEU A 30 -1.47 -9.20 -4.51
N ASN A 31 -0.76 -10.16 -5.10
CA ASN A 31 -0.42 -10.25 -6.52
C ASN A 31 -1.63 -10.26 -7.47
N ASP A 32 -2.81 -10.65 -6.99
CA ASP A 32 -4.07 -10.59 -7.75
C ASP A 32 -4.73 -9.20 -7.72
N PHE A 33 -4.24 -8.30 -6.86
CA PHE A 33 -4.85 -6.99 -6.66
C PHE A 33 -3.99 -5.90 -7.27
N PHE A 34 -4.56 -5.17 -8.22
CA PHE A 34 -3.99 -3.90 -8.66
C PHE A 34 -4.32 -2.85 -7.61
N PHE A 35 -3.41 -2.65 -6.65
CA PHE A 35 -3.58 -1.74 -5.55
C PHE A 35 -2.51 -0.65 -5.60
N TRP A 36 -2.84 0.42 -6.30
CA TRP A 36 -2.04 1.64 -6.32
C TRP A 36 -2.42 2.47 -5.10
N HIS A 37 -1.51 2.61 -4.15
CA HIS A 37 -1.81 3.17 -2.84
C HIS A 37 -0.69 4.08 -2.35
N PHE A 38 -0.95 4.78 -1.26
CA PHE A 38 0.03 5.52 -0.48
C PHE A 38 -0.43 5.54 0.98
N HIS A 39 0.49 5.75 1.90
CA HIS A 39 0.25 5.81 3.34
C HIS A 39 1.30 6.69 4.02
N PRO A 40 1.08 7.14 5.28
CA PRO A 40 2.02 7.97 6.02
C PRO A 40 3.29 7.23 6.47
N GLU A 41 3.22 5.91 6.59
CA GLU A 41 4.33 5.09 7.03
C GLU A 41 5.46 5.06 5.97
N ILE A 42 6.69 4.88 6.44
CA ILE A 42 7.82 4.46 5.61
C ILE A 42 7.69 2.95 5.39
N GLU A 43 7.82 2.49 4.17
CA GLU A 43 7.68 1.08 3.82
C GLU A 43 9.01 0.49 3.32
N LEU A 44 9.42 -0.63 3.91
CA LEU A 44 10.50 -1.47 3.39
C LEU A 44 9.89 -2.74 2.80
N VAL A 45 10.06 -2.92 1.49
CA VAL A 45 9.59 -4.11 0.76
C VAL A 45 10.78 -4.98 0.39
N PHE A 46 10.72 -6.25 0.75
CA PHE A 46 11.62 -7.28 0.27
C PHE A 46 10.85 -8.36 -0.49
N ILE A 47 11.27 -8.67 -1.70
CA ILE A 47 10.73 -9.75 -2.54
C ILE A 47 11.85 -10.68 -2.93
N GLU A 48 11.61 -11.97 -2.86
CA GLU A 48 12.54 -13.02 -3.25
C GLU A 48 11.89 -14.04 -4.17
N GLY A 49 12.65 -14.46 -5.18
CA GLY A 49 12.24 -15.53 -6.10
C GLY A 49 11.35 -15.06 -7.25
N ALA A 50 11.21 -13.75 -7.48
CA ALA A 50 10.37 -13.22 -8.55
C ALA A 50 11.07 -12.18 -9.42
N ASP A 51 10.57 -12.05 -10.64
CA ASP A 51 10.82 -10.93 -11.52
C ASP A 51 9.57 -10.07 -11.59
N GLY A 52 9.71 -8.77 -11.47
CA GLY A 52 8.57 -7.87 -11.41
C GLY A 52 8.89 -6.46 -11.84
N THR A 53 7.93 -5.58 -11.59
CA THR A 53 8.04 -4.16 -11.92
C THR A 53 7.77 -3.32 -10.68
N ARG A 54 8.70 -2.43 -10.36
CA ARG A 54 8.50 -1.38 -9.35
C ARG A 54 7.77 -0.21 -9.97
N HIS A 55 6.71 0.22 -9.32
CA HIS A 55 6.04 1.48 -9.62
C HIS A 55 6.03 2.30 -8.32
N VAL A 56 6.85 3.34 -8.25
CA VAL A 56 7.00 4.21 -7.08
C VAL A 56 6.95 5.66 -7.56
N GLY A 57 5.93 6.41 -7.20
CA GLY A 57 5.69 7.73 -7.78
C GLY A 57 5.60 7.66 -9.30
N ASP A 58 6.42 8.44 -9.98
CA ASP A 58 6.52 8.46 -11.44
C ASP A 58 7.56 7.45 -11.98
N HIS A 59 8.32 6.82 -11.08
CA HIS A 59 9.38 5.90 -11.45
C HIS A 59 8.84 4.51 -11.75
N ILE A 60 9.23 3.96 -12.91
CA ILE A 60 8.92 2.59 -13.31
C ILE A 60 10.22 1.90 -13.69
N SER A 61 10.54 0.81 -13.00
CA SER A 61 11.71 -0.02 -13.32
C SER A 61 11.41 -1.50 -13.09
N ARG A 62 12.23 -2.37 -13.68
CA ARG A 62 12.15 -3.82 -13.48
C ARG A 62 13.16 -4.29 -12.43
N TYR A 63 12.81 -5.36 -11.73
CA TYR A 63 13.73 -6.12 -10.92
C TYR A 63 13.71 -7.60 -11.35
N THR A 64 14.80 -8.31 -11.09
CA THR A 64 14.98 -9.72 -11.43
C THR A 64 15.45 -10.49 -10.22
N GLY A 65 14.81 -11.64 -9.96
CA GLY A 65 15.12 -12.53 -8.84
C GLY A 65 14.70 -11.98 -7.48
N ASN A 66 15.27 -10.86 -7.06
CA ASN A 66 15.02 -10.27 -5.73
C ASN A 66 14.90 -8.76 -5.82
N ASP A 67 14.08 -8.17 -4.94
CA ASP A 67 13.99 -6.73 -4.78
C ASP A 67 14.05 -6.31 -3.31
N LEU A 68 14.67 -5.17 -3.04
CA LEU A 68 14.67 -4.51 -1.74
C LEU A 68 14.55 -3.02 -1.96
N VAL A 69 13.44 -2.44 -1.50
CA VAL A 69 13.10 -1.03 -1.73
C VAL A 69 12.62 -0.40 -0.43
N LEU A 70 13.12 0.80 -0.15
CA LEU A 70 12.60 1.67 0.91
C LEU A 70 11.83 2.82 0.27
N ILE A 71 10.57 2.97 0.66
CA ILE A 71 9.63 3.98 0.15
C ILE A 71 9.33 4.94 1.28
N GLY A 72 9.50 6.23 1.02
CA GLY A 72 9.17 7.29 1.99
C GLY A 72 7.68 7.51 2.13
N SER A 73 7.33 8.22 3.20
CA SER A 73 5.95 8.58 3.55
C SER A 73 5.21 9.23 2.37
N TYR A 74 3.98 8.78 2.14
CA TYR A 74 3.05 9.32 1.13
C TYR A 74 3.51 9.22 -0.33
N ILE A 75 4.53 8.45 -0.67
CA ILE A 75 4.87 8.20 -2.08
C ILE A 75 3.87 7.17 -2.63
N PRO A 76 3.09 7.50 -3.67
CA PRO A 76 2.20 6.53 -4.29
C PRO A 76 3.00 5.36 -4.88
N HIS A 77 2.56 4.15 -4.63
CA HIS A 77 3.22 2.97 -5.18
C HIS A 77 2.24 1.83 -5.43
N LEU A 78 2.64 0.91 -6.30
CA LEU A 78 1.89 -0.30 -6.61
C LEU A 78 2.49 -1.47 -5.84
N ASN A 79 1.66 -2.47 -5.50
CA ASN A 79 2.17 -3.75 -5.02
C ASN A 79 3.22 -4.30 -5.99
N PHE A 80 4.44 -4.52 -5.53
CA PHE A 80 5.56 -4.96 -6.39
C PHE A 80 5.39 -6.39 -6.90
N ASP A 81 4.49 -7.15 -6.29
CA ASP A 81 4.13 -8.51 -6.66
C ASP A 81 2.92 -8.59 -7.61
N TYR A 82 2.36 -7.45 -8.04
CA TYR A 82 1.22 -7.44 -8.94
C TYR A 82 1.49 -8.17 -10.26
N GLY A 83 0.66 -9.17 -10.54
CA GLY A 83 0.74 -9.98 -11.77
C GLY A 83 1.78 -11.09 -11.74
N ILE A 84 2.52 -11.29 -10.66
CA ILE A 84 3.44 -12.43 -10.49
C ILE A 84 2.61 -13.72 -10.35
N LYS A 85 2.92 -14.73 -11.17
CA LYS A 85 2.19 -16.01 -11.23
C LYS A 85 2.99 -17.20 -10.70
N LYS A 86 4.28 -17.01 -10.41
CA LYS A 86 5.14 -18.03 -9.81
C LYS A 86 5.15 -17.87 -8.29
N GLU A 87 5.59 -18.88 -7.58
CA GLU A 87 5.84 -18.78 -6.13
C GLU A 87 6.98 -17.82 -5.86
N TYR A 88 6.82 -17.02 -4.83
CA TYR A 88 7.78 -16.01 -4.35
C TYR A 88 7.55 -15.77 -2.87
N GLU A 89 8.51 -15.16 -2.22
CA GLU A 89 8.39 -14.69 -0.84
C GLU A 89 8.39 -13.16 -0.81
N LYS A 90 7.54 -12.58 0.04
CA LYS A 90 7.45 -11.14 0.22
C LYS A 90 7.35 -10.81 1.71
N THR A 91 8.19 -9.90 2.16
CA THR A 91 8.09 -9.29 3.48
C THR A 91 7.96 -7.79 3.33
N VAL A 92 6.99 -7.22 4.01
CA VAL A 92 6.76 -5.77 4.06
C VAL A 92 6.84 -5.33 5.51
N LEU A 93 7.66 -4.31 5.77
CA LEU A 93 7.79 -3.67 7.07
C LEU A 93 7.31 -2.21 6.93
N HIS A 94 6.28 -1.85 7.67
CA HIS A 94 5.82 -0.47 7.81
C HIS A 94 6.34 0.13 9.11
N ILE A 95 6.87 1.35 9.00
CA ILE A 95 7.46 2.12 10.10
C ILE A 95 6.71 3.46 10.14
N GLN A 96 6.18 3.84 11.29
CA GLN A 96 5.47 5.11 11.44
C GLN A 96 6.35 6.31 11.06
N GLU A 97 5.79 7.33 10.42
CA GLU A 97 6.51 8.54 9.96
C GLU A 97 7.25 9.23 11.12
N ASP A 98 6.65 9.22 12.29
CA ASP A 98 7.20 9.84 13.52
C ASP A 98 7.99 8.86 14.40
N PHE A 99 8.26 7.64 13.89
CA PHE A 99 9.03 6.64 14.62
C PHE A 99 10.37 7.19 15.08
N LEU A 100 10.56 7.24 16.40
CA LEU A 100 11.75 7.78 17.05
C LEU A 100 12.13 9.22 16.62
N ALA A 101 11.20 10.03 16.11
CA ALA A 101 11.49 11.36 15.55
C ALA A 101 12.35 12.23 16.48
N GLU A 102 11.98 12.35 17.77
CA GLU A 102 12.78 13.10 18.75
C GLU A 102 14.12 12.42 19.07
N VAL A 103 14.13 11.10 19.16
CA VAL A 103 15.34 10.31 19.45
C VAL A 103 16.32 10.40 18.29
N LEU A 104 15.85 10.27 17.06
CA LEU A 104 16.67 10.39 15.84
C LEU A 104 17.36 11.75 15.74
N ILE A 105 16.64 12.82 16.10
CA ILE A 105 17.20 14.19 16.03
C ILE A 105 18.22 14.44 17.13
N ARG A 106 18.01 13.91 18.34
CA ARG A 106 18.81 14.21 19.53
C ARG A 106 19.98 13.27 19.77
N THR A 107 20.01 12.11 19.11
CA THR A 107 20.98 11.04 19.34
C THR A 107 21.95 10.98 18.16
N PRO A 108 23.24 11.37 18.34
CA PRO A 108 24.22 11.42 17.25
C PRO A 108 24.41 10.09 16.51
N GLU A 109 24.25 8.95 17.19
CA GLU A 109 24.40 7.60 16.65
C GLU A 109 23.31 7.28 15.62
N PHE A 110 22.15 7.94 15.67
CA PHE A 110 21.06 7.78 14.73
C PHE A 110 21.14 8.71 13.51
N LYS A 111 22.16 9.58 13.41
CA LYS A 111 22.28 10.53 12.30
C LYS A 111 22.21 9.87 10.91
N SER A 112 22.81 8.69 10.76
CA SER A 112 22.77 7.95 9.49
C SER A 112 21.36 7.43 9.17
N VAL A 113 20.62 6.99 10.19
CA VAL A 113 19.23 6.52 10.04
C VAL A 113 18.28 7.69 9.75
N ALA A 114 18.48 8.85 10.39
CA ALA A 114 17.72 10.06 10.07
C ALA A 114 17.93 10.46 8.60
N ASN A 115 19.17 10.49 8.14
CA ASN A 115 19.51 10.75 6.73
C ASN A 115 18.92 9.70 5.77
N LEU A 116 18.77 8.43 6.21
CA LEU A 116 18.13 7.40 5.40
C LEU A 116 16.63 7.73 5.23
N PHE A 117 15.95 8.17 6.28
CA PHE A 117 14.52 8.53 6.21
C PHE A 117 14.31 9.78 5.34
N ASP A 118 15.19 10.77 5.43
CA ASP A 118 15.17 11.92 4.52
C ASP A 118 15.32 11.49 3.06
N LYS A 119 16.28 10.60 2.78
CA LYS A 119 16.49 10.04 1.44
C LYS A 119 15.36 9.14 0.97
N ALA A 120 14.61 8.51 1.88
CA ALA A 120 13.47 7.68 1.51
C ALA A 120 12.39 8.45 0.75
N ALA A 121 12.35 9.79 0.89
CA ALA A 121 11.50 10.65 0.05
C ALA A 121 11.80 10.57 -1.45
N HIS A 122 12.95 10.03 -1.84
CA HIS A 122 13.29 9.74 -3.24
C HIS A 122 12.87 8.33 -3.68
N GLY A 123 12.46 7.46 -2.74
CA GLY A 123 12.44 6.02 -2.95
C GLY A 123 13.86 5.47 -3.17
N ILE A 124 14.23 4.41 -2.48
CA ILE A 124 15.59 3.85 -2.53
C ILE A 124 15.51 2.37 -2.90
N ALA A 125 16.11 1.98 -4.00
CA ALA A 125 16.34 0.58 -4.33
C ALA A 125 17.76 0.18 -3.92
N PHE A 126 17.89 -0.99 -3.26
CA PHE A 126 19.18 -1.50 -2.79
C PHE A 126 19.73 -2.57 -3.74
N GLY A 127 21.05 -2.59 -3.89
CA GLY A 127 21.74 -3.54 -4.73
C GLY A 127 21.91 -4.93 -4.10
N ASP A 128 22.58 -5.82 -4.83
CA ASP A 128 22.64 -7.26 -4.48
C ASP A 128 23.47 -7.53 -3.23
N ALA A 129 24.51 -6.72 -2.94
CA ALA A 129 25.29 -6.87 -1.73
C ALA A 129 24.45 -6.61 -0.47
N THR A 130 23.64 -5.55 -0.48
CA THR A 130 22.74 -5.20 0.62
C THR A 130 21.61 -6.22 0.73
N LYS A 131 20.98 -6.63 -0.38
CA LYS A 131 19.95 -7.67 -0.39
C LYS A 131 20.46 -8.98 0.23
N LYS A 132 21.62 -9.45 -0.17
CA LYS A 132 22.25 -10.68 0.36
C LYS A 132 22.50 -10.59 1.86
N LYS A 133 22.97 -9.43 2.33
CA LYS A 133 23.27 -9.19 3.75
C LYS A 133 22.03 -9.17 4.63
N LEU A 134 20.91 -8.62 4.12
CA LEU A 134 19.69 -8.39 4.87
C LEU A 134 18.62 -9.48 4.66
N ARG A 135 18.75 -10.33 3.65
CA ARG A 135 17.78 -11.35 3.26
C ARG A 135 17.13 -12.10 4.43
N ASN A 136 17.92 -12.87 5.17
CA ASN A 136 17.40 -13.70 6.25
C ASN A 136 16.86 -12.82 7.41
N ARG A 137 17.53 -11.72 7.69
CA ARG A 137 17.13 -10.81 8.76
C ARG A 137 15.74 -10.21 8.55
N ILE A 138 15.43 -9.80 7.31
CA ILE A 138 14.11 -9.26 6.96
C ILE A 138 13.06 -10.38 6.93
N LYS A 139 13.39 -11.55 6.39
CA LYS A 139 12.46 -12.70 6.34
C LYS A 139 12.07 -13.18 7.72
N ASP A 140 13.04 -13.30 8.63
CA ASP A 140 12.85 -13.84 9.98
C ASP A 140 12.33 -12.77 10.97
N LEU A 141 12.13 -11.53 10.51
CA LEU A 141 11.73 -10.42 11.38
C LEU A 141 10.38 -10.66 12.08
N HIS A 142 9.47 -11.35 11.42
CA HIS A 142 8.15 -11.69 11.96
C HIS A 142 8.21 -12.72 13.10
N GLU A 143 9.25 -13.54 13.17
CA GLU A 143 9.46 -14.51 14.24
C GLU A 143 9.94 -13.86 15.54
N ARG A 144 10.51 -12.65 15.44
CA ARG A 144 10.99 -11.90 16.59
C ARG A 144 9.83 -11.14 17.25
N GLN A 145 9.92 -10.93 18.56
CA GLN A 145 8.89 -10.23 19.34
C GLN A 145 9.49 -9.18 20.27
N GLY A 146 8.67 -8.21 20.65
CA GLY A 146 8.98 -7.19 21.64
C GLY A 146 10.30 -6.45 21.37
N PHE A 147 11.09 -6.28 22.42
CA PHE A 147 12.35 -5.52 22.33
C PHE A 147 13.39 -6.13 21.39
N ARG A 148 13.40 -7.46 21.20
CA ARG A 148 14.29 -8.11 20.23
C ARG A 148 13.93 -7.75 18.78
N ARG A 149 12.64 -7.67 18.45
CA ARG A 149 12.18 -7.19 17.15
C ARG A 149 12.59 -5.74 16.93
N PHE A 150 12.39 -4.91 17.95
CA PHE A 150 12.76 -3.50 17.91
C PHE A 150 14.26 -3.29 17.60
N LEU A 151 15.15 -3.98 18.33
CA LEU A 151 16.60 -3.93 18.08
C LEU A 151 16.98 -4.42 16.67
N GLU A 152 16.32 -5.49 16.20
CA GLU A 152 16.56 -6.02 14.86
C GLU A 152 16.19 -5.01 13.76
N VAL A 153 15.06 -4.31 13.92
CA VAL A 153 14.66 -3.24 12.99
C VAL A 153 15.68 -2.10 13.01
N LEU A 154 16.14 -1.65 14.19
CA LEU A 154 17.16 -0.61 14.27
C LEU A 154 18.46 -1.01 13.56
N ASP A 155 18.90 -2.25 13.73
CA ASP A 155 20.12 -2.73 13.09
C ASP A 155 19.95 -2.90 11.57
N ILE A 156 18.77 -3.33 11.10
CA ILE A 156 18.42 -3.32 9.67
C ILE A 156 18.50 -1.89 9.12
N LEU A 157 17.89 -0.91 9.80
CA LEU A 157 17.92 0.49 9.38
C LEU A 157 19.35 1.05 9.36
N GLN A 158 20.17 0.70 10.36
CA GLN A 158 21.58 1.08 10.38
C GLN A 158 22.35 0.50 9.20
N LEU A 159 22.13 -0.78 8.86
CA LEU A 159 22.76 -1.41 7.70
C LEU A 159 22.31 -0.77 6.37
N LEU A 160 21.03 -0.46 6.23
CA LEU A 160 20.50 0.25 5.07
C LEU A 160 21.09 1.66 4.94
N SER A 161 21.23 2.38 6.07
CA SER A 161 21.75 3.76 6.08
C SER A 161 23.22 3.88 5.66
N THR A 162 24.00 2.81 5.83
CA THR A 162 25.41 2.73 5.48
C THR A 162 25.68 1.99 4.17
N SER A 163 24.64 1.53 3.50
CA SER A 163 24.78 0.83 2.21
C SER A 163 25.28 1.77 1.10
N THR A 164 26.19 1.28 0.29
CA THR A 164 26.77 2.04 -0.83
C THR A 164 26.21 1.60 -2.18
N ASP A 165 25.61 0.42 -2.28
CA ASP A 165 24.97 -0.12 -3.48
C ASP A 165 23.48 0.29 -3.52
N VAL A 166 23.23 1.60 -3.66
CA VAL A 166 21.90 2.19 -3.64
C VAL A 166 21.62 2.97 -4.92
N GLN A 167 20.35 2.94 -5.33
CA GLN A 167 19.81 3.73 -6.43
C GLN A 167 18.62 4.54 -5.91
N LEU A 168 18.67 5.86 -6.03
CA LEU A 168 17.52 6.72 -5.83
C LEU A 168 16.57 6.56 -7.03
N LEU A 169 15.28 6.39 -6.76
CA LEU A 169 14.26 6.22 -7.79
C LEU A 169 13.84 7.55 -8.41
N HIS A 170 13.97 8.66 -7.66
CA HIS A 170 13.71 10.02 -8.14
C HIS A 170 14.93 10.90 -7.88
N GLU A 171 15.29 11.75 -8.84
CA GLU A 171 16.38 12.72 -8.72
C GLU A 171 16.12 13.77 -7.64
N GLN A 172 14.87 14.20 -7.53
CA GLN A 172 14.39 15.10 -6.46
C GLN A 172 13.50 14.32 -5.50
N PRO A 173 13.41 14.72 -4.22
CA PRO A 173 12.44 14.15 -3.31
C PRO A 173 11.07 14.16 -3.97
N TYR A 174 10.38 13.04 -3.95
CA TYR A 174 9.03 12.96 -4.51
C TYR A 174 8.16 14.00 -3.81
N GLN A 175 7.92 15.09 -4.49
CA GLN A 175 7.03 16.12 -3.99
C GLN A 175 5.61 15.58 -4.13
N ASN A 176 5.16 14.94 -3.09
CA ASN A 176 3.74 14.81 -2.93
C ASN A 176 3.21 16.26 -2.84
N SER A 177 2.65 16.78 -3.94
CA SER A 177 2.14 18.16 -4.06
C SER A 177 1.02 18.47 -3.06
N PHE A 178 0.81 17.59 -2.10
CA PHE A 178 -0.23 17.67 -1.11
C PHE A 178 0.29 18.39 0.14
N HIS A 179 -0.15 19.63 0.33
CA HIS A 179 0.03 20.33 1.59
C HIS A 179 -0.54 19.47 2.75
N ARG A 180 0.06 19.56 3.94
CA ARG A 180 -0.38 18.82 5.15
C ARG A 180 -1.92 18.86 5.34
N LYS A 181 -2.56 20.01 5.12
CA LYS A 181 -4.02 20.14 5.20
C LYS A 181 -4.79 19.31 4.16
N GLU A 182 -4.21 19.11 2.98
CA GLU A 182 -4.82 18.27 1.93
C GLU A 182 -4.66 16.78 2.25
N LYS A 183 -3.53 16.37 2.84
CA LYS A 183 -3.31 15.02 3.34
C LYS A 183 -4.31 14.67 4.44
N GLU A 184 -4.42 15.52 5.47
CA GLU A 184 -5.38 15.37 6.57
C GLU A 184 -6.84 15.32 6.08
N ARG A 185 -7.17 16.17 5.10
CA ARG A 185 -8.50 16.18 4.47
C ARG A 185 -8.80 14.88 3.74
N LEU A 186 -7.85 14.40 2.95
CA LEU A 186 -7.98 13.15 2.22
C LEU A 186 -8.06 11.96 3.19
N GLY A 187 -7.25 11.96 4.24
CA GLY A 187 -7.29 10.96 5.31
C GLY A 187 -8.70 10.82 5.90
N ARG A 188 -9.36 11.95 6.28
CA ARG A 188 -10.74 11.90 6.81
C ARG A 188 -11.75 11.32 5.81
N ILE A 189 -11.58 11.58 4.51
CA ILE A 189 -12.45 10.99 3.47
C ILE A 189 -12.25 9.47 3.39
N TYR A 190 -11.02 9.02 3.52
CA TYR A 190 -10.72 7.58 3.50
C TYR A 190 -11.18 6.88 4.77
N ASP A 191 -11.04 7.51 5.94
CA ASP A 191 -11.59 7.01 7.19
C ASP A 191 -13.11 6.82 7.10
N LEU A 192 -13.82 7.81 6.47
CA LEU A 192 -15.23 7.65 6.17
C LEU A 192 -15.50 6.40 5.31
N ILE A 193 -14.78 6.26 4.19
CA ILE A 193 -14.95 5.12 3.28
C ILE A 193 -14.63 3.81 4.02
N HIS A 194 -13.51 3.75 4.72
CA HIS A 194 -13.08 2.55 5.43
C HIS A 194 -14.09 2.09 6.49
N THR A 195 -14.64 3.03 7.23
CA THR A 195 -15.57 2.75 8.34
C THR A 195 -16.98 2.46 7.85
N HIS A 196 -17.45 3.12 6.78
CA HIS A 196 -18.84 3.12 6.36
C HIS A 196 -19.07 2.58 4.94
N TYR A 197 -18.11 1.90 4.30
CA TYR A 197 -18.27 1.41 2.92
C TYR A 197 -19.47 0.46 2.72
N THR A 198 -19.92 -0.18 3.79
CA THR A 198 -21.10 -1.07 3.79
C THR A 198 -22.42 -0.32 3.76
N GLU A 199 -22.39 0.98 4.05
CA GLU A 199 -23.54 1.87 4.12
C GLU A 199 -23.62 2.75 2.87
N GLU A 200 -24.72 3.50 2.73
CA GLU A 200 -24.80 4.54 1.71
C GLU A 200 -23.91 5.73 2.09
N ILE A 201 -22.91 6.01 1.28
CA ILE A 201 -22.05 7.20 1.40
C ILE A 201 -22.34 8.12 0.22
N ASN A 202 -23.00 9.25 0.50
CA ASN A 202 -23.29 10.24 -0.54
C ASN A 202 -22.18 11.33 -0.64
N ILE A 203 -22.21 12.06 -1.76
CA ILE A 203 -21.22 13.11 -2.04
C ILE A 203 -21.31 14.26 -1.04
N GLN A 204 -22.51 14.58 -0.55
CA GLN A 204 -22.72 15.67 0.43
C GLN A 204 -22.04 15.36 1.75
N GLN A 205 -22.16 14.12 2.24
CA GLN A 205 -21.49 13.66 3.46
C GLN A 205 -19.97 13.70 3.31
N ALA A 206 -19.42 13.19 2.22
CA ALA A 206 -17.99 13.20 1.97
C ALA A 206 -17.44 14.64 1.81
N ALA A 207 -18.21 15.53 1.16
CA ALA A 207 -17.87 16.93 1.00
C ALA A 207 -17.86 17.68 2.35
N SER A 208 -18.84 17.40 3.22
CA SER A 208 -18.91 17.98 4.57
C SER A 208 -17.68 17.61 5.41
N ILE A 209 -17.28 16.32 5.41
CA ILE A 209 -16.08 15.84 6.11
C ILE A 209 -14.81 16.48 5.56
N ALA A 210 -14.80 16.77 4.26
CA ALA A 210 -13.70 17.47 3.60
C ALA A 210 -13.70 18.98 3.85
N ASN A 211 -14.74 19.54 4.47
CA ASN A 211 -15.00 20.99 4.57
C ASN A 211 -14.99 21.68 3.19
N LEU A 212 -15.75 21.12 2.24
CA LEU A 212 -15.90 21.58 0.86
C LEU A 212 -17.37 21.58 0.42
N SER A 213 -17.72 22.40 -0.59
CA SER A 213 -18.99 22.18 -1.29
C SER A 213 -18.93 20.88 -2.11
N PRO A 214 -20.07 20.23 -2.43
CA PRO A 214 -20.10 19.02 -3.26
C PRO A 214 -19.32 19.14 -4.58
N GLU A 215 -19.44 20.29 -5.28
CA GLU A 215 -18.75 20.53 -6.54
C GLU A 215 -17.23 20.71 -6.33
N ALA A 216 -16.82 21.44 -5.29
CA ALA A 216 -15.43 21.62 -4.92
C ALA A 216 -14.82 20.26 -4.49
N PHE A 217 -15.57 19.45 -3.74
CA PHE A 217 -15.18 18.12 -3.33
C PHE A 217 -14.95 17.21 -4.55
N CYS A 218 -15.89 17.16 -5.50
CA CYS A 218 -15.74 16.33 -6.71
C CYS A 218 -14.47 16.70 -7.49
N ARG A 219 -14.20 18.01 -7.68
CA ARG A 219 -12.96 18.46 -8.34
C ARG A 219 -11.72 18.12 -7.53
N TYR A 220 -11.76 18.36 -6.22
CA TYR A 220 -10.68 18.05 -5.29
C TYR A 220 -10.37 16.55 -5.31
N PHE A 221 -11.36 15.70 -5.06
CA PHE A 221 -11.19 14.26 -4.97
C PHE A 221 -10.66 13.66 -6.27
N LYS A 222 -11.21 14.09 -7.43
CA LYS A 222 -10.74 13.66 -8.74
C LYS A 222 -9.31 14.12 -9.03
N ARG A 223 -8.92 15.32 -8.60
CA ARG A 223 -7.53 15.80 -8.72
C ARG A 223 -6.58 14.94 -7.89
N MET A 224 -6.97 14.61 -6.64
CA MET A 224 -6.15 13.86 -5.68
C MET A 224 -6.02 12.39 -6.04
N THR A 225 -7.10 11.76 -6.47
CA THR A 225 -7.18 10.30 -6.67
C THR A 225 -7.22 9.88 -8.14
N ARG A 226 -7.37 10.84 -9.06
CA ARG A 226 -7.65 10.63 -10.49
C ARG A 226 -8.96 9.88 -10.78
N LEU A 227 -9.78 9.64 -9.76
CA LEU A 227 -11.08 8.97 -9.84
C LEU A 227 -12.20 9.88 -9.38
N THR A 228 -13.42 9.59 -9.83
CA THR A 228 -14.59 10.10 -9.14
C THR A 228 -14.77 9.40 -7.79
N PHE A 229 -15.42 10.06 -6.83
CA PHE A 229 -15.68 9.48 -5.51
C PHE A 229 -16.46 8.14 -5.59
N VAL A 230 -17.50 8.11 -6.42
CA VAL A 230 -18.31 6.89 -6.63
C VAL A 230 -17.48 5.76 -7.23
N GLU A 231 -16.63 6.06 -8.20
CA GLU A 231 -15.74 5.06 -8.79
C GLU A 231 -14.74 4.52 -7.76
N PHE A 232 -14.17 5.38 -6.94
CA PHE A 232 -13.26 4.99 -5.86
C PHE A 232 -13.96 4.10 -4.83
N LEU A 233 -15.12 4.53 -4.32
CA LEU A 233 -15.92 3.75 -3.37
C LEU A 233 -16.28 2.37 -3.92
N ASN A 234 -16.71 2.30 -5.18
CA ASN A 234 -17.02 1.02 -5.81
C ASN A 234 -15.79 0.10 -5.92
N ARG A 235 -14.62 0.63 -6.22
CA ARG A 235 -13.38 -0.17 -6.27
C ARG A 235 -12.99 -0.66 -4.89
N TYR A 236 -13.13 0.19 -3.88
CA TYR A 236 -12.91 -0.20 -2.48
C TYR A 236 -13.84 -1.35 -2.08
N ARG A 237 -15.14 -1.23 -2.36
CA ARG A 237 -16.15 -2.27 -2.12
C ARG A 237 -15.83 -3.57 -2.86
N ILE A 238 -15.38 -3.51 -4.11
CA ILE A 238 -14.96 -4.70 -4.87
C ILE A 238 -13.71 -5.34 -4.26
N SER A 239 -12.76 -4.57 -3.77
CA SER A 239 -11.61 -5.11 -3.05
C SER A 239 -12.03 -5.87 -1.80
N GLN A 240 -12.93 -5.30 -0.99
CA GLN A 240 -13.50 -6.00 0.19
C GLN A 240 -14.30 -7.25 -0.22
N SER A 241 -15.07 -7.18 -1.31
CA SER A 241 -15.81 -8.32 -1.85
C SER A 241 -14.92 -9.49 -2.21
N LYS A 242 -13.76 -9.23 -2.83
CA LYS A 242 -12.78 -10.27 -3.15
C LYS A 242 -12.29 -10.99 -1.89
N ARG A 243 -12.07 -10.24 -0.78
CA ARG A 243 -11.68 -10.82 0.50
C ARG A 243 -12.79 -11.74 1.05
N LEU A 244 -14.04 -11.28 1.05
CA LEU A 244 -15.16 -12.05 1.56
C LEU A 244 -15.48 -13.29 0.72
N LEU A 245 -15.34 -13.21 -0.62
CA LEU A 245 -15.52 -14.36 -1.51
C LEU A 245 -14.48 -15.46 -1.26
N ARG A 246 -13.28 -15.14 -0.76
CA ARG A 246 -12.28 -16.13 -0.34
C ARG A 246 -12.67 -16.85 0.97
N LEU A 247 -13.53 -16.27 1.78
CA LEU A 247 -14.07 -16.87 3.02
C LEU A 247 -15.32 -17.71 2.77
N ASP A 248 -15.54 -18.16 1.55
CA ASP A 248 -16.62 -19.02 1.07
C ASP A 248 -18.05 -18.46 1.21
N LYS A 249 -18.22 -17.16 1.48
CA LYS A 249 -19.54 -16.50 1.48
C LYS A 249 -20.19 -16.56 0.11
N SER A 250 -21.54 -16.57 0.08
CA SER A 250 -22.28 -16.51 -1.18
C SER A 250 -22.12 -15.16 -1.87
N ILE A 251 -22.29 -15.15 -3.20
CA ILE A 251 -22.15 -13.92 -4.00
C ILE A 251 -23.20 -12.88 -3.59
N SER A 252 -24.41 -13.34 -3.24
CA SER A 252 -25.49 -12.47 -2.80
C SER A 252 -25.20 -11.83 -1.44
N GLU A 253 -24.74 -12.60 -0.45
CA GLU A 253 -24.31 -12.08 0.85
C GLU A 253 -23.20 -11.04 0.70
N VAL A 254 -22.15 -11.38 -0.06
CA VAL A 254 -21.02 -10.47 -0.30
C VAL A 254 -21.47 -9.17 -0.98
N CYS A 255 -22.40 -9.24 -1.91
CA CYS A 255 -22.98 -8.05 -2.56
C CYS A 255 -23.52 -7.06 -1.52
N PHE A 256 -24.41 -7.52 -0.64
CA PHE A 256 -25.07 -6.66 0.35
C PHE A 256 -24.12 -6.27 1.50
N GLU A 257 -23.29 -7.18 1.98
CA GLU A 257 -22.28 -6.89 3.01
C GLU A 257 -21.24 -5.86 2.56
N CYS A 258 -21.02 -5.73 1.25
CA CYS A 258 -20.12 -4.70 0.71
C CYS A 258 -20.84 -3.41 0.30
N GLY A 259 -22.09 -3.23 0.70
CA GLY A 259 -22.86 -1.99 0.49
C GLY A 259 -23.37 -1.80 -0.95
N PHE A 260 -23.52 -2.88 -1.73
CA PHE A 260 -24.19 -2.81 -3.02
C PHE A 260 -25.68 -3.12 -2.83
N GLU A 261 -26.54 -2.29 -3.38
CA GLU A 261 -28.00 -2.44 -3.29
C GLU A 261 -28.57 -3.41 -4.34
N SER A 262 -27.80 -3.72 -5.39
CA SER A 262 -28.25 -4.54 -6.52
C SER A 262 -27.18 -5.53 -6.94
N LEU A 263 -27.57 -6.82 -6.97
CA LEU A 263 -26.72 -7.91 -7.44
C LEU A 263 -26.29 -7.71 -8.90
N SER A 264 -27.17 -7.17 -9.74
CA SER A 264 -26.88 -6.87 -11.14
C SER A 264 -25.84 -5.77 -11.28
N TYR A 265 -25.92 -4.71 -10.46
CA TYR A 265 -24.94 -3.64 -10.44
C TYR A 265 -23.61 -4.14 -9.86
N PHE A 266 -23.65 -4.93 -8.79
CA PHE A 266 -22.46 -5.58 -8.22
C PHE A 266 -21.72 -6.44 -9.25
N ASN A 267 -22.42 -7.37 -9.92
CA ASN A 267 -21.80 -8.28 -10.90
C ASN A 267 -21.14 -7.51 -12.04
N ARG A 268 -21.80 -6.49 -12.56
CA ARG A 268 -21.24 -5.61 -13.61
C ARG A 268 -20.01 -4.85 -13.13
N THR A 269 -20.09 -4.29 -11.93
CA THR A 269 -19.02 -3.52 -11.32
C THR A 269 -17.83 -4.40 -10.97
N PHE A 270 -18.09 -5.58 -10.42
CA PHE A 270 -17.06 -6.57 -10.12
C PHE A 270 -16.32 -7.00 -11.40
N LYS A 271 -17.06 -7.37 -12.45
CA LYS A 271 -16.48 -7.74 -13.75
C LYS A 271 -15.67 -6.59 -14.35
N LYS A 272 -16.17 -5.35 -14.26
CA LYS A 272 -15.47 -4.15 -14.75
C LYS A 272 -14.10 -3.98 -14.08
N PHE A 273 -14.01 -4.16 -12.75
CA PHE A 273 -12.78 -3.88 -12.00
C PHE A 273 -11.89 -5.10 -11.78
N SER A 274 -12.43 -6.31 -11.90
CA SER A 274 -11.67 -7.55 -11.70
C SER A 274 -11.29 -8.27 -13.00
N GLY A 275 -11.91 -7.87 -14.12
CA GLY A 275 -11.74 -8.57 -15.40
C GLY A 275 -12.56 -9.86 -15.52
N GLU A 276 -13.11 -10.40 -14.42
CA GLU A 276 -13.89 -11.64 -14.36
C GLU A 276 -15.16 -11.48 -13.50
N ALA A 277 -16.11 -12.39 -13.66
CA ALA A 277 -17.32 -12.39 -12.85
C ALA A 277 -17.03 -12.87 -11.40
N PRO A 278 -17.83 -12.44 -10.38
CA PRO A 278 -17.65 -12.90 -8.99
C PRO A 278 -17.67 -14.42 -8.84
N SER A 279 -18.50 -15.11 -9.63
CA SER A 279 -18.59 -16.59 -9.63
C SER A 279 -17.29 -17.26 -10.14
N ALA A 280 -16.69 -16.71 -11.18
CA ALA A 280 -15.41 -17.20 -11.69
C ALA A 280 -14.28 -16.95 -10.68
N PHE A 281 -14.26 -15.74 -10.08
CA PHE A 281 -13.33 -15.41 -9.02
C PHE A 281 -13.44 -16.38 -7.83
N LYS A 282 -14.65 -16.59 -7.30
CA LYS A 282 -14.90 -17.52 -6.18
C LYS A 282 -14.44 -18.94 -6.52
N LYS A 283 -14.82 -19.46 -7.69
CA LYS A 283 -14.46 -20.81 -8.12
C LYS A 283 -12.94 -21.03 -8.19
N ARG A 284 -12.18 -20.03 -8.61
CA ARG A 284 -10.72 -20.11 -8.70
C ARG A 284 -10.07 -20.32 -7.33
N PHE A 285 -10.63 -19.79 -6.26
CA PHE A 285 -10.11 -19.96 -4.90
C PHE A 285 -10.67 -21.21 -4.18
N ALA A 286 -11.84 -21.69 -4.54
CA ALA A 286 -12.41 -22.94 -3.98
C ALA A 286 -11.66 -24.21 -4.46
N ILE A 287 -10.90 -24.13 -5.55
CA ILE A 287 -10.14 -25.27 -6.10
C ILE A 287 -8.73 -25.38 -5.46
N ASN A 288 -8.27 -24.32 -4.81
CA ASN A 288 -6.90 -24.22 -4.24
C ASN A 288 -6.88 -24.26 -2.70
N GLY A 289 -7.96 -24.58 -2.04
CA GLY A 289 -8.12 -24.85 -0.61
C GLY A 289 -8.60 -26.25 -0.40
#